data_f6dcb5b0d8221a0182a660ec7ad9216d
#
_entry.id   f6dcb5b0d8221a0182a660ec7ad9216d
#
_cell.length_a   1.000
_cell.length_b   1.000
_cell.length_c   1.000
_cell.angle_alpha   90.00
_cell.angle_beta   90.00
_cell.angle_gamma   90.00
#
_symmetry.space_group_name_H-M   'P 1'
#
loop_
_entity.id
_entity.type
_entity.pdbx_description
1 polymer ?
#
loop_
_entity_poly.entity_id
_entity_poly.type
_entity_poly.pdbx_seq_one_letter_code
_entity_poly.pdbx_strand_id
1 'polypeptide(L)'
;MGCKRSVGWGVSAVHLATDPLPQTFLGYRRSHGRPGIRNHLIILPVVAGAHLVAQRIAARIPGAIAVPYLDDGVSGKEDEAMTDRVLIGAASAPNVAAVLLVNQANDGRDSHIAHEALLRTPGRPISTMSIEACGGSVKAIAQGTTLAGALADAIAKAEREEFPVSELIMAAECGGSDATSGMASNPVVGVCADILIDFGGTVCFSETTEMMGAEHILARRACNEEVARRIIEIVANVEKAANAVGATVAGGNPTPGNMAGGLSTIEEKSLGCILKGGTRPVQGVLDFAQPITGKGLWLMDTPGHDAVSVSAKAAGGSHLNIFTTGRGSPLGNAIQPVMKVCANAATVAKMSDNFDFSAAPIISGLATKEAMGQDLYRLMIAVCSGQLAAAEAIGHYEFAIHHIGILD
;
A
#
# COMPACT_ATOMS: atom_id res chain seq x y z
N MET A 1 -30.15 -21.29 -3.41
CA MET A 1 -29.88 -21.91 -2.12
C MET A 1 -28.49 -21.54 -1.68
N GLY A 2 -28.38 -20.60 -0.74
CA GLY A 2 -27.15 -19.95 -0.36
C GLY A 2 -26.30 -20.78 0.57
N CYS A 3 -25.05 -20.99 0.23
CA CYS A 3 -24.05 -21.48 1.17
C CYS A 3 -23.49 -20.29 1.96
N LYS A 4 -24.10 -19.98 3.12
CA LYS A 4 -23.49 -19.09 4.12
C LYS A 4 -22.34 -19.86 4.78
N ARG A 5 -21.12 -19.68 4.29
CA ARG A 5 -19.94 -19.97 5.12
C ARG A 5 -19.79 -18.79 6.08
N SER A 6 -20.15 -19.02 7.34
CA SER A 6 -19.79 -18.15 8.45
C SER A 6 -18.26 -18.15 8.56
N VAL A 7 -17.62 -17.09 8.10
CA VAL A 7 -16.22 -16.83 8.41
C VAL A 7 -16.20 -16.38 9.87
N GLY A 8 -15.86 -17.29 10.75
CA GLY A 8 -15.64 -16.98 12.16
C GLY A 8 -14.35 -16.17 12.27
N TRP A 9 -14.47 -14.87 12.39
CA TRP A 9 -13.40 -13.98 12.78
C TRP A 9 -13.13 -14.14 14.28
N GLY A 10 -12.39 -15.19 14.66
CA GLY A 10 -11.84 -15.32 15.99
C GLY A 10 -10.45 -14.68 15.98
N VAL A 11 -10.24 -13.64 16.79
CA VAL A 11 -8.88 -13.20 17.16
C VAL A 11 -8.17 -14.45 17.69
N SER A 12 -7.26 -15.01 16.90
CA SER A 12 -6.58 -16.27 17.23
C SER A 12 -5.87 -16.12 18.56
N ALA A 13 -6.14 -17.06 19.46
CA ALA A 13 -5.39 -17.22 20.69
C ALA A 13 -3.88 -17.29 20.36
N VAL A 14 -3.06 -16.67 21.19
CA VAL A 14 -1.61 -16.71 21.10
C VAL A 14 -1.16 -18.18 21.03
N HIS A 15 -0.93 -18.67 19.82
CA HIS A 15 -0.23 -19.91 19.60
C HIS A 15 1.27 -19.60 19.62
N LEU A 16 1.95 -20.02 20.68
CA LEU A 16 3.41 -20.16 20.68
C LEU A 16 3.74 -21.32 19.73
N ALA A 17 3.63 -21.08 18.42
CA ALA A 17 3.98 -22.06 17.43
C ALA A 17 5.51 -22.18 17.42
N THR A 18 6.00 -23.34 17.83
CA THR A 18 7.43 -23.72 17.79
C THR A 18 7.90 -24.09 16.37
N ASP A 19 6.98 -24.11 15.41
CA ASP A 19 7.26 -24.45 14.02
C ASP A 19 8.17 -23.40 13.35
N PRO A 20 9.06 -23.84 12.47
CA PRO A 20 9.92 -22.93 11.73
C PRO A 20 9.09 -21.92 10.93
N LEU A 21 9.63 -20.70 10.79
CA LEU A 21 8.97 -19.64 10.02
C LEU A 21 8.96 -20.01 8.53
N PRO A 22 7.82 -19.80 7.82
CA PRO A 22 7.73 -20.12 6.40
C PRO A 22 8.68 -19.23 5.58
N GLN A 23 9.38 -19.83 4.62
CA GLN A 23 10.31 -19.15 3.72
C GLN A 23 9.81 -19.11 2.27
N THR A 24 8.59 -19.59 2.04
CA THR A 24 7.92 -19.59 0.73
C THR A 24 6.49 -19.11 0.87
N PHE A 25 5.90 -18.70 -0.24
CA PHE A 25 4.49 -18.34 -0.36
C PHE A 25 3.92 -18.82 -1.68
N LEU A 26 2.60 -18.92 -1.79
CA LEU A 26 1.89 -19.30 -3.01
C LEU A 26 1.46 -18.05 -3.79
N GLY A 27 2.10 -17.78 -4.93
CA GLY A 27 1.86 -16.61 -5.77
C GLY A 27 1.55 -16.96 -7.21
N TYR A 28 1.32 -15.94 -8.02
CA TYR A 28 1.07 -16.06 -9.44
C TYR A 28 2.30 -15.63 -10.22
N ARG A 29 2.81 -16.50 -11.08
CA ARG A 29 3.93 -16.20 -11.97
C ARG A 29 3.56 -15.04 -12.91
N ARG A 30 4.50 -14.17 -13.15
CA ARG A 30 4.40 -13.12 -14.17
C ARG A 30 5.36 -13.44 -15.31
N SER A 31 4.99 -13.01 -16.52
CA SER A 31 5.87 -13.12 -17.69
C SER A 31 7.19 -12.37 -17.47
N HIS A 32 7.15 -11.31 -16.67
CA HIS A 32 8.31 -10.49 -16.31
C HIS A 32 8.14 -9.90 -14.91
N GLY A 33 9.25 -9.73 -14.20
CA GLY A 33 9.24 -9.15 -12.84
C GLY A 33 8.90 -10.15 -11.73
N ARG A 34 8.50 -9.61 -10.58
CA ARG A 34 8.18 -10.38 -9.37
C ARG A 34 6.82 -11.09 -9.50
N PRO A 35 6.63 -12.26 -8.85
CA PRO A 35 5.33 -12.93 -8.81
C PRO A 35 4.31 -12.08 -8.06
N GLY A 36 3.03 -12.15 -8.43
CA GLY A 36 1.96 -11.47 -7.70
C GLY A 36 1.36 -12.33 -6.59
N ILE A 37 0.92 -11.73 -5.48
CA ILE A 37 0.13 -12.41 -4.44
C ILE A 37 -1.38 -12.33 -4.72
N ARG A 38 -1.76 -11.59 -5.76
CA ARG A 38 -3.11 -11.49 -6.33
C ARG A 38 -3.02 -11.59 -7.85
N ASN A 39 -4.16 -11.83 -8.50
CA ASN A 39 -4.26 -11.94 -9.96
C ASN A 39 -5.34 -10.99 -10.49
N HIS A 40 -5.21 -9.68 -10.15
CA HIS A 40 -6.24 -8.68 -10.44
C HIS A 40 -6.32 -8.31 -11.93
N LEU A 41 -7.55 -8.21 -12.43
CA LEU A 41 -7.89 -7.38 -13.57
C LEU A 41 -8.30 -6.01 -13.04
N ILE A 42 -7.56 -4.98 -13.37
CA ILE A 42 -7.94 -3.61 -13.02
C ILE A 42 -8.48 -2.84 -14.22
N ILE A 43 -9.52 -2.05 -13.96
CA ILE A 43 -10.03 -1.04 -14.89
C ILE A 43 -9.53 0.29 -14.36
N LEU A 44 -8.53 0.85 -15.03
CA LEU A 44 -7.77 2.01 -14.58
C LEU A 44 -8.16 3.24 -15.40
N PRO A 45 -8.95 4.18 -14.84
CA PRO A 45 -9.15 5.47 -15.48
C PRO A 45 -7.84 6.27 -15.42
N VAL A 46 -7.48 6.93 -16.51
CA VAL A 46 -6.27 7.78 -16.59
C VAL A 46 -6.56 9.26 -16.37
N VAL A 47 -7.84 9.60 -16.24
CA VAL A 47 -8.37 10.92 -15.87
C VAL A 47 -9.66 10.74 -15.04
N ALA A 48 -9.97 11.69 -14.16
CA ALA A 48 -11.13 11.59 -13.26
C ALA A 48 -12.47 11.47 -14.03
N GLY A 49 -12.61 12.15 -15.17
CA GLY A 49 -13.79 12.07 -16.02
C GLY A 49 -14.10 10.67 -16.57
N ALA A 50 -13.13 9.75 -16.58
CA ALA A 50 -13.33 8.36 -17.00
C ALA A 50 -13.75 7.41 -15.85
N HIS A 51 -13.70 7.87 -14.60
CA HIS A 51 -13.92 7.03 -13.41
C HIS A 51 -15.26 6.30 -13.41
N LEU A 52 -16.38 7.00 -13.70
CA LEU A 52 -17.70 6.37 -13.73
C LEU A 52 -17.79 5.26 -14.78
N VAL A 53 -17.20 5.46 -15.94
CA VAL A 53 -17.18 4.45 -17.01
C VAL A 53 -16.38 3.23 -16.56
N ALA A 54 -15.21 3.42 -15.95
CA ALA A 54 -14.39 2.36 -15.38
C ALA A 54 -15.18 1.56 -14.33
N GLN A 55 -15.87 2.21 -13.40
CA GLN A 55 -16.73 1.54 -12.41
C GLN A 55 -17.84 0.70 -13.04
N ARG A 56 -18.51 1.26 -14.08
CA ARG A 56 -19.61 0.56 -14.75
C ARG A 56 -19.15 -0.63 -15.58
N ILE A 57 -17.92 -0.60 -16.10
CA ILE A 57 -17.26 -1.74 -16.76
C ILE A 57 -16.92 -2.81 -15.71
N ALA A 58 -16.20 -2.45 -14.64
CA ALA A 58 -15.78 -3.38 -13.61
C ALA A 58 -16.98 -4.11 -12.97
N ALA A 59 -18.08 -3.41 -12.71
CA ALA A 59 -19.31 -3.99 -12.15
C ALA A 59 -19.96 -5.10 -13.03
N ARG A 60 -19.54 -5.26 -14.29
CA ARG A 60 -20.03 -6.28 -15.22
C ARG A 60 -19.11 -7.49 -15.35
N ILE A 61 -17.90 -7.40 -14.82
CA ILE A 61 -16.87 -8.44 -14.92
C ILE A 61 -16.57 -8.98 -13.52
N PRO A 62 -16.91 -10.23 -13.20
CA PRO A 62 -16.64 -10.81 -11.88
C PRO A 62 -15.15 -10.71 -11.51
N GLY A 63 -14.85 -10.14 -10.34
CA GLY A 63 -13.50 -10.01 -9.82
C GLY A 63 -12.67 -8.85 -10.43
N ALA A 64 -13.20 -8.09 -11.39
CA ALA A 64 -12.53 -6.88 -11.86
C ALA A 64 -12.66 -5.74 -10.84
N ILE A 65 -11.61 -4.96 -10.69
CA ILE A 65 -11.52 -3.84 -9.76
C ILE A 65 -11.41 -2.53 -10.55
N ALA A 66 -12.34 -1.60 -10.36
CA ALA A 66 -12.16 -0.23 -10.83
C ALA A 66 -11.26 0.52 -9.84
N VAL A 67 -10.12 1.02 -10.30
CA VAL A 67 -9.26 1.86 -9.45
C VAL A 67 -9.94 3.22 -9.30
N PRO A 68 -10.19 3.69 -8.06
CA PRO A 68 -10.74 5.02 -7.84
C PRO A 68 -9.75 6.10 -8.33
N TYR A 69 -10.20 6.99 -9.18
CA TYR A 69 -9.46 8.19 -9.58
C TYR A 69 -10.46 9.34 -9.74
N LEU A 70 -10.51 10.21 -8.74
CA LEU A 70 -11.59 11.20 -8.58
C LEU A 70 -11.10 12.63 -8.71
N ASP A 71 -9.79 12.83 -8.79
CA ASP A 71 -9.18 14.15 -8.78
C ASP A 71 -8.09 14.25 -9.84
N ASP A 72 -8.26 15.15 -10.80
CA ASP A 72 -7.30 15.48 -11.84
C ASP A 72 -6.47 16.72 -11.48
N GLY A 73 -6.36 17.08 -10.22
CA GLY A 73 -5.70 18.29 -9.72
C GLY A 73 -4.24 18.45 -10.13
N VAL A 74 -3.97 18.26 -11.42
CA VAL A 74 -2.64 18.36 -12.02
C VAL A 74 -2.37 19.82 -12.36
N SER A 75 -1.48 20.47 -11.60
CA SER A 75 -1.00 21.80 -11.89
C SER A 75 0.51 21.80 -12.16
N GLY A 76 0.84 21.64 -13.44
CA GLY A 76 2.22 21.72 -13.91
C GLY A 76 2.91 20.35 -14.10
N LYS A 77 4.11 20.42 -14.66
CA LYS A 77 4.86 19.23 -15.13
C LYS A 77 5.27 18.26 -14.02
N GLU A 78 5.49 18.75 -12.80
CA GLU A 78 5.86 17.89 -11.68
C GLU A 78 4.69 17.01 -11.23
N ASP A 79 3.50 17.58 -11.10
CA ASP A 79 2.27 16.85 -10.78
C ASP A 79 1.92 15.85 -11.89
N GLU A 80 2.05 16.26 -13.16
CA GLU A 80 1.83 15.38 -14.30
C GLU A 80 2.78 14.17 -14.26
N ALA A 81 4.09 14.40 -14.09
CA ALA A 81 5.08 13.34 -14.01
C ALA A 81 4.86 12.43 -12.81
N MET A 82 4.39 12.96 -11.68
CA MET A 82 4.07 12.19 -10.48
C MET A 82 2.81 11.35 -10.68
N THR A 83 1.76 11.93 -11.26
CA THR A 83 0.53 11.24 -11.61
C THR A 83 0.79 10.09 -12.59
N ASP A 84 1.55 10.34 -13.66
CA ASP A 84 1.93 9.31 -14.62
C ASP A 84 2.75 8.20 -13.96
N ARG A 85 3.67 8.53 -13.06
CA ARG A 85 4.44 7.53 -12.30
C ARG A 85 3.54 6.61 -11.48
N VAL A 86 2.49 7.17 -10.84
CA VAL A 86 1.51 6.38 -10.07
C VAL A 86 0.66 5.51 -10.99
N LEU A 87 0.13 6.04 -12.09
CA LEU A 87 -0.71 5.28 -13.03
C LEU A 87 0.08 4.15 -13.72
N ILE A 88 1.31 4.45 -14.19
CA ILE A 88 2.23 3.46 -14.76
C ILE A 88 2.59 2.41 -13.71
N GLY A 89 2.87 2.84 -12.48
CA GLY A 89 3.17 1.95 -11.36
C GLY A 89 1.99 1.03 -11.04
N ALA A 90 0.78 1.57 -10.97
CA ALA A 90 -0.44 0.78 -10.74
C ALA A 90 -0.65 -0.26 -11.86
N ALA A 91 -0.51 0.15 -13.13
CA ALA A 91 -0.60 -0.78 -14.27
C ALA A 91 0.52 -1.83 -14.30
N SER A 92 1.68 -1.54 -13.67
CA SER A 92 2.85 -2.43 -13.60
C SER A 92 2.93 -3.24 -12.31
N ALA A 93 2.07 -3.00 -11.32
CA ALA A 93 2.14 -3.64 -10.00
C ALA A 93 2.13 -5.17 -10.08
N PRO A 94 2.87 -5.90 -9.21
CA PRO A 94 2.99 -7.36 -9.30
C PRO A 94 1.65 -8.09 -9.11
N ASN A 95 0.73 -7.52 -8.33
CA ASN A 95 -0.60 -8.09 -8.09
C ASN A 95 -1.57 -7.94 -9.27
N VAL A 96 -1.24 -7.09 -10.23
CA VAL A 96 -2.08 -6.82 -11.41
C VAL A 96 -1.67 -7.78 -12.53
N ALA A 97 -2.63 -8.55 -13.00
CA ALA A 97 -2.43 -9.53 -14.08
C ALA A 97 -2.82 -8.97 -15.44
N ALA A 98 -3.85 -8.13 -15.50
CA ALA A 98 -4.31 -7.49 -16.73
C ALA A 98 -4.87 -6.09 -16.43
N VAL A 99 -4.85 -5.20 -17.42
CA VAL A 99 -5.27 -3.81 -17.29
C VAL A 99 -6.13 -3.39 -18.48
N LEU A 100 -7.27 -2.75 -18.19
CA LEU A 100 -7.98 -1.93 -19.16
C LEU A 100 -7.82 -0.47 -18.75
N LEU A 101 -7.10 0.32 -19.55
CA LEU A 101 -6.95 1.75 -19.38
C LEU A 101 -8.14 2.47 -20.04
N VAL A 102 -8.77 3.39 -19.32
CA VAL A 102 -9.92 4.14 -19.80
C VAL A 102 -9.60 5.63 -19.76
N ASN A 103 -9.58 6.28 -20.92
CA ASN A 103 -9.42 7.72 -21.08
C ASN A 103 -10.77 8.40 -21.38
N GLN A 104 -10.87 9.68 -21.12
CA GLN A 104 -12.02 10.49 -21.55
C GLN A 104 -11.86 10.91 -23.00
N ALA A 105 -10.74 11.56 -23.33
CA ALA A 105 -10.42 12.10 -24.65
C ALA A 105 -9.59 11.10 -25.47
N ASN A 106 -9.53 11.31 -26.78
CA ASN A 106 -8.66 10.54 -27.67
C ASN A 106 -7.34 11.29 -27.91
N ASP A 107 -6.64 11.61 -26.84
CA ASP A 107 -5.39 12.38 -26.80
C ASP A 107 -4.12 11.55 -26.68
N GLY A 108 -4.25 10.22 -26.54
CA GLY A 108 -3.16 9.28 -26.44
C GLY A 108 -2.57 9.08 -25.06
N ARG A 109 -3.10 9.68 -23.99
CA ARG A 109 -2.61 9.51 -22.61
C ARG A 109 -2.68 8.04 -22.15
N ASP A 110 -3.78 7.35 -22.43
CA ASP A 110 -3.94 5.92 -22.15
C ASP A 110 -2.91 5.06 -22.89
N SER A 111 -2.63 5.39 -24.14
CA SER A 111 -1.59 4.70 -24.93
C SER A 111 -0.19 4.95 -24.40
N HIS A 112 0.11 6.16 -23.93
CA HIS A 112 1.38 6.48 -23.25
C HIS A 112 1.56 5.65 -21.98
N ILE A 113 0.57 5.67 -21.08
CA ILE A 113 0.60 4.88 -19.84
C ILE A 113 0.74 3.38 -20.14
N ALA A 114 0.02 2.86 -21.15
CA ALA A 114 0.13 1.46 -21.58
C ALA A 114 1.55 1.12 -22.07
N HIS A 115 2.13 1.98 -22.90
CA HIS A 115 3.48 1.79 -23.43
C HIS A 115 4.52 1.71 -22.30
N GLU A 116 4.52 2.69 -21.40
CA GLU A 116 5.45 2.74 -20.26
C GLU A 116 5.26 1.54 -19.30
N ALA A 117 4.00 1.12 -19.06
CA ALA A 117 3.72 -0.06 -18.25
C ALA A 117 4.24 -1.35 -18.92
N LEU A 118 4.11 -1.47 -20.23
CA LEU A 118 4.63 -2.62 -21.00
C LEU A 118 6.16 -2.66 -21.02
N LEU A 119 6.84 -1.51 -21.00
CA LEU A 119 8.30 -1.48 -20.86
C LEU A 119 8.74 -2.09 -19.51
N ARG A 120 7.94 -1.89 -18.44
CA ARG A 120 8.21 -2.47 -17.11
C ARG A 120 7.77 -3.93 -16.98
N THR A 121 6.71 -4.31 -17.68
CA THR A 121 6.07 -5.65 -17.60
C THR A 121 5.77 -6.21 -18.98
N PRO A 122 6.79 -6.58 -19.77
CA PRO A 122 6.60 -7.16 -21.11
C PRO A 122 5.68 -8.39 -21.08
N GLY A 123 4.72 -8.40 -22.02
CA GLY A 123 3.78 -9.51 -22.15
C GLY A 123 2.58 -9.48 -21.21
N ARG A 124 2.41 -8.43 -20.39
CA ARG A 124 1.18 -8.24 -19.60
C ARG A 124 0.02 -7.87 -20.53
N PRO A 125 -1.15 -8.52 -20.42
CA PRO A 125 -2.34 -8.12 -21.16
C PRO A 125 -2.80 -6.71 -20.75
N ILE A 126 -2.66 -5.75 -21.67
CA ILE A 126 -3.11 -4.37 -21.50
C ILE A 126 -3.95 -3.98 -22.73
N SER A 127 -5.12 -3.39 -22.49
CA SER A 127 -5.97 -2.76 -23.51
C SER A 127 -6.23 -1.30 -23.16
N THR A 128 -6.41 -0.48 -24.16
CA THR A 128 -6.74 0.95 -24.01
C THR A 128 -8.05 1.27 -24.70
N MET A 129 -8.74 2.30 -24.22
CA MET A 129 -9.92 2.86 -24.86
C MET A 129 -10.17 4.30 -24.43
N SER A 130 -10.80 5.12 -25.30
CA SER A 130 -11.31 6.42 -24.91
C SER A 130 -12.83 6.52 -25.09
N ILE A 131 -13.47 7.30 -24.20
CA ILE A 131 -14.92 7.52 -24.22
C ILE A 131 -15.31 8.25 -25.50
N GLU A 132 -14.49 9.23 -25.90
CA GLU A 132 -14.70 10.02 -27.12
C GLU A 132 -14.67 9.12 -28.37
N ALA A 133 -13.63 8.31 -28.55
CA ALA A 133 -13.51 7.41 -29.69
C ALA A 133 -14.65 6.38 -29.77
N CYS A 134 -15.19 5.96 -28.64
CA CYS A 134 -16.37 5.08 -28.59
C CYS A 134 -17.67 5.78 -28.96
N GLY A 135 -17.69 7.10 -29.02
CA GLY A 135 -18.89 7.90 -29.30
C GLY A 135 -19.82 8.03 -28.09
N GLY A 136 -19.25 8.17 -26.90
CA GLY A 136 -19.90 8.46 -25.62
C GLY A 136 -19.95 7.31 -24.62
N SER A 137 -20.29 7.65 -23.39
CA SER A 137 -20.17 6.76 -22.21
C SER A 137 -20.93 5.44 -22.34
N VAL A 138 -22.15 5.44 -22.92
CA VAL A 138 -22.95 4.21 -23.04
C VAL A 138 -22.26 3.19 -23.95
N LYS A 139 -21.76 3.65 -25.10
CA LYS A 139 -21.00 2.80 -26.04
C LYS A 139 -19.67 2.39 -25.47
N ALA A 140 -18.98 3.29 -24.75
CA ALA A 140 -17.74 3.02 -24.06
C ALA A 140 -17.89 1.92 -23.01
N ILE A 141 -18.96 1.95 -22.20
CA ILE A 141 -19.25 0.89 -21.23
C ILE A 141 -19.48 -0.46 -21.93
N ALA A 142 -20.21 -0.49 -23.05
CA ALA A 142 -20.45 -1.73 -23.78
C ALA A 142 -19.16 -2.30 -24.38
N GLN A 143 -18.38 -1.47 -25.07
CA GLN A 143 -17.08 -1.89 -25.66
C GLN A 143 -16.06 -2.26 -24.60
N GLY A 144 -15.94 -1.47 -23.53
CA GLY A 144 -15.04 -1.74 -22.41
C GLY A 144 -15.38 -3.04 -21.67
N THR A 145 -16.69 -3.39 -21.55
CA THR A 145 -17.10 -4.67 -21.01
C THR A 145 -16.59 -5.85 -21.87
N THR A 146 -16.65 -5.71 -23.21
CA THR A 146 -16.12 -6.73 -24.11
C THR A 146 -14.59 -6.86 -23.98
N LEU A 147 -13.86 -5.74 -23.96
CA LEU A 147 -12.40 -5.73 -23.78
C LEU A 147 -12.00 -6.31 -22.43
N ALA A 148 -12.68 -5.92 -21.34
CA ALA A 148 -12.40 -6.43 -20.00
C ALA A 148 -12.72 -7.92 -19.88
N GLY A 149 -13.75 -8.42 -20.58
CA GLY A 149 -14.06 -9.85 -20.68
C GLY A 149 -12.91 -10.64 -21.31
N ALA A 150 -12.39 -10.18 -22.44
CA ALA A 150 -11.24 -10.79 -23.10
C ALA A 150 -9.96 -10.79 -22.21
N LEU A 151 -9.74 -9.70 -21.47
CA LEU A 151 -8.63 -9.63 -20.50
C LEU A 151 -8.84 -10.60 -19.33
N ALA A 152 -10.06 -10.73 -18.81
CA ALA A 152 -10.39 -11.69 -17.76
C ALA A 152 -10.14 -13.12 -18.20
N ASP A 153 -10.55 -13.48 -19.44
CA ASP A 153 -10.31 -14.82 -20.02
C ASP A 153 -8.82 -15.11 -20.17
N ALA A 154 -8.02 -14.10 -20.54
CA ALA A 154 -6.57 -14.23 -20.71
C ALA A 154 -5.85 -14.61 -19.40
N ILE A 155 -6.36 -14.16 -18.23
CA ILE A 155 -5.74 -14.41 -16.93
C ILE A 155 -6.43 -15.50 -16.11
N ALA A 156 -7.57 -16.03 -16.56
CA ALA A 156 -8.42 -16.96 -15.79
C ALA A 156 -7.76 -18.29 -15.46
N LYS A 157 -6.78 -18.72 -16.25
CA LYS A 157 -6.10 -20.02 -16.11
C LYS A 157 -4.84 -19.96 -15.22
N ALA A 158 -4.50 -18.78 -14.70
CA ALA A 158 -3.32 -18.65 -13.86
C ALA A 158 -3.55 -19.38 -12.53
N GLU A 159 -2.65 -20.25 -12.16
CA GLU A 159 -2.66 -20.99 -10.90
C GLU A 159 -1.57 -20.45 -9.97
N ARG A 160 -1.75 -20.70 -8.67
CA ARG A 160 -0.72 -20.36 -7.68
C ARG A 160 0.37 -21.41 -7.67
N GLU A 161 1.61 -20.97 -7.58
CA GLU A 161 2.79 -21.79 -7.42
C GLU A 161 3.69 -21.24 -6.32
N GLU A 162 4.64 -22.03 -5.87
CA GLU A 162 5.51 -21.69 -4.75
C GLU A 162 6.65 -20.75 -5.18
N PHE A 163 6.86 -19.68 -4.39
CA PHE A 163 7.95 -18.73 -4.55
C PHE A 163 8.66 -18.47 -3.22
N PRO A 164 9.96 -18.16 -3.22
CA PRO A 164 10.67 -17.77 -2.01
C PRO A 164 10.21 -16.41 -1.52
N VAL A 165 10.14 -16.22 -0.20
CA VAL A 165 9.76 -14.94 0.43
C VAL A 165 10.70 -13.79 0.05
N SER A 166 11.89 -14.09 -0.44
CA SER A 166 12.81 -13.09 -0.98
C SER A 166 12.24 -12.32 -2.18
N GLU A 167 11.18 -12.82 -2.83
CA GLU A 167 10.47 -12.09 -3.88
C GLU A 167 9.46 -11.05 -3.34
N LEU A 168 9.10 -11.13 -2.05
CA LEU A 168 8.12 -10.22 -1.47
C LEU A 168 8.68 -8.82 -1.22
N ILE A 169 7.82 -7.83 -1.42
CA ILE A 169 7.98 -6.45 -0.96
C ILE A 169 6.80 -6.16 -0.03
N MET A 170 7.08 -6.01 1.26
CA MET A 170 6.13 -5.57 2.27
C MET A 170 6.21 -4.05 2.40
N ALA A 171 5.07 -3.37 2.32
CA ALA A 171 4.96 -1.98 2.73
C ALA A 171 4.50 -1.88 4.19
N ALA A 172 4.89 -0.82 4.88
CA ALA A 172 4.42 -0.49 6.22
C ALA A 172 3.87 0.94 6.28
N GLU A 173 2.77 1.11 7.03
CA GLU A 173 2.05 2.37 7.20
C GLU A 173 1.54 2.51 8.63
N CYS A 174 1.27 3.73 9.10
CA CYS A 174 0.53 3.94 10.34
C CYS A 174 -0.42 5.14 10.25
N GLY A 175 -1.66 4.97 10.65
CA GLY A 175 -2.68 6.02 10.62
C GLY A 175 -3.63 5.94 11.79
N GLY A 176 -4.16 7.11 12.24
CA GLY A 176 -4.98 7.14 13.45
C GLY A 176 -4.24 6.65 14.69
N SER A 177 -2.95 6.97 14.80
CA SER A 177 -2.06 6.51 15.88
C SER A 177 -2.50 6.97 17.26
N ASP A 178 -2.28 6.13 18.26
CA ASP A 178 -2.41 6.42 19.69
C ASP A 178 -1.15 5.94 20.44
N ALA A 179 -1.10 6.07 21.74
CA ALA A 179 0.05 5.64 22.55
C ALA A 179 0.38 4.15 22.37
N THR A 180 -0.63 3.29 22.14
CA THR A 180 -0.41 1.85 21.94
C THR A 180 0.26 1.52 20.61
N SER A 181 0.18 2.43 19.63
CA SER A 181 0.82 2.28 18.32
C SER A 181 2.34 2.23 18.45
N GLY A 182 2.94 3.18 19.15
CA GLY A 182 4.38 3.22 19.40
C GLY A 182 4.86 2.15 20.38
N MET A 183 4.04 1.78 21.37
CA MET A 183 4.41 0.78 22.39
C MET A 183 4.32 -0.66 21.88
N ALA A 184 3.42 -0.98 20.95
CA ALA A 184 3.15 -2.35 20.56
C ALA A 184 2.96 -2.57 19.05
N SER A 185 2.02 -1.87 18.38
CA SER A 185 1.69 -2.19 16.98
C SER A 185 2.87 -1.97 16.05
N ASN A 186 3.54 -0.82 16.09
CA ASN A 186 4.69 -0.51 15.25
C ASN A 186 5.90 -1.42 15.56
N PRO A 187 6.26 -1.68 16.84
CA PRO A 187 7.31 -2.65 17.17
C PRO A 187 7.05 -4.07 16.64
N VAL A 188 5.81 -4.55 16.68
CA VAL A 188 5.44 -5.88 16.12
C VAL A 188 5.64 -5.93 14.61
N VAL A 189 5.20 -4.87 13.90
CA VAL A 189 5.45 -4.75 12.46
C VAL A 189 6.94 -4.68 12.16
N GLY A 190 7.72 -3.99 13.00
CA GLY A 190 9.17 -3.91 12.89
C GLY A 190 9.86 -5.28 13.02
N VAL A 191 9.41 -6.13 13.93
CA VAL A 191 9.91 -7.52 14.04
C VAL A 191 9.55 -8.32 12.79
N CYS A 192 8.31 -8.21 12.30
CA CYS A 192 7.88 -8.85 11.05
C CYS A 192 8.74 -8.38 9.86
N ALA A 193 9.05 -7.08 9.79
CA ALA A 193 9.92 -6.48 8.80
C ALA A 193 11.35 -7.06 8.83
N ASP A 194 11.94 -7.15 10.02
CA ASP A 194 13.28 -7.71 10.21
C ASP A 194 13.34 -9.17 9.76
N ILE A 195 12.34 -9.98 10.11
CA ILE A 195 12.25 -11.39 9.68
C ILE A 195 12.21 -11.50 8.15
N LEU A 196 11.36 -10.69 7.49
CA LEU A 196 11.26 -10.71 6.03
C LEU A 196 12.59 -10.32 5.37
N ILE A 197 13.27 -9.30 5.89
CA ILE A 197 14.59 -8.85 5.39
C ILE A 197 15.65 -9.92 5.60
N ASP A 198 15.67 -10.59 6.75
CA ASP A 198 16.62 -11.66 7.05
C ASP A 198 16.43 -12.87 6.12
N PHE A 199 15.23 -13.11 5.61
CA PHE A 199 14.96 -14.09 4.56
C PHE A 199 15.15 -13.54 3.13
N GLY A 200 15.77 -12.37 2.98
CA GLY A 200 16.12 -11.76 1.68
C GLY A 200 15.00 -10.99 1.01
N GLY A 201 13.89 -10.73 1.70
CA GLY A 201 12.80 -9.90 1.20
C GLY A 201 13.10 -8.40 1.25
N THR A 202 12.09 -7.61 0.92
CA THR A 202 12.18 -6.15 0.89
C THR A 202 11.07 -5.54 1.74
N VAL A 203 11.40 -4.49 2.47
CA VAL A 203 10.44 -3.68 3.23
C VAL A 203 10.55 -2.24 2.79
N CYS A 204 9.42 -1.59 2.57
CA CYS A 204 9.33 -0.17 2.28
C CYS A 204 8.37 0.50 3.26
N PHE A 205 8.86 1.46 4.05
CA PHE A 205 8.02 2.30 4.88
C PHE A 205 8.09 3.76 4.43
N SER A 206 7.23 4.62 4.94
CA SER A 206 7.03 5.96 4.41
C SER A 206 6.51 6.92 5.47
N GLU A 207 5.85 8.02 5.05
CA GLU A 207 5.28 9.06 5.92
C GLU A 207 6.37 9.99 6.47
N THR A 208 7.00 10.74 5.57
CA THR A 208 8.12 11.63 5.90
C THR A 208 7.78 12.64 7.01
N THR A 209 6.52 13.12 7.05
CA THR A 209 6.02 13.99 8.12
C THR A 209 6.04 13.36 9.51
N GLU A 210 6.07 12.02 9.59
CA GLU A 210 6.08 11.23 10.82
C GLU A 210 7.47 10.71 11.18
N MET A 211 8.52 11.30 10.61
CA MET A 211 9.93 11.04 10.95
C MET A 211 10.59 12.24 11.63
N MET A 212 9.89 13.39 11.64
CA MET A 212 10.39 14.65 12.14
C MET A 212 10.78 14.55 13.62
N GLY A 213 12.02 14.93 13.94
CA GLY A 213 12.63 14.78 15.26
C GLY A 213 13.22 13.38 15.54
N ALA A 214 12.92 12.37 14.69
CA ALA A 214 13.49 11.01 14.78
C ALA A 214 14.35 10.64 13.56
N GLU A 215 14.45 11.50 12.53
CA GLU A 215 15.20 11.27 11.30
C GLU A 215 16.68 10.95 11.55
N HIS A 216 17.27 11.53 12.57
CA HIS A 216 18.65 11.27 12.97
C HIS A 216 18.89 9.82 13.43
N ILE A 217 17.87 9.12 13.93
CA ILE A 217 17.94 7.70 14.30
C ILE A 217 17.98 6.84 13.03
N LEU A 218 17.16 7.18 12.03
CA LEU A 218 17.17 6.49 10.74
C LEU A 218 18.48 6.76 9.99
N ALA A 219 18.97 8.01 10.01
CA ALA A 219 20.23 8.38 9.37
C ALA A 219 21.42 7.60 9.94
N ARG A 220 21.47 7.35 11.26
CA ARG A 220 22.50 6.49 11.88
C ARG A 220 22.43 5.03 11.45
N ARG A 221 21.29 4.58 10.93
CA ARG A 221 21.06 3.22 10.41
C ARG A 221 21.19 3.14 8.88
N ALA A 222 21.54 4.22 8.21
CA ALA A 222 21.73 4.23 6.77
C ALA A 222 22.95 3.36 6.38
N CYS A 223 22.85 2.69 5.23
CA CYS A 223 23.93 1.82 4.73
C CYS A 223 25.17 2.61 4.28
N ASN A 224 25.04 3.92 4.04
CA ASN A 224 26.12 4.84 3.68
C ASN A 224 25.74 6.30 3.99
N GLU A 225 26.70 7.21 3.84
CA GLU A 225 26.55 8.64 4.14
C GLU A 225 25.55 9.36 3.21
N GLU A 226 25.45 8.96 1.95
CA GLU A 226 24.52 9.54 0.99
C GLU A 226 23.07 9.26 1.39
N VAL A 227 22.75 8.00 1.76
CA VAL A 227 21.44 7.63 2.27
C VAL A 227 21.12 8.37 3.57
N ALA A 228 22.11 8.50 4.47
CA ALA A 228 21.94 9.27 5.71
C ALA A 228 21.59 10.74 5.41
N ARG A 229 22.32 11.39 4.51
CA ARG A 229 22.04 12.75 4.07
C ARG A 229 20.67 12.89 3.43
N ARG A 230 20.28 11.95 2.57
CA ARG A 230 18.97 11.99 1.91
C ARG A 230 17.81 11.85 2.89
N ILE A 231 17.94 11.02 3.93
CA ILE A 231 16.93 10.91 5.01
C ILE A 231 16.71 12.26 5.70
N ILE A 232 17.78 12.95 6.07
CA ILE A 232 17.68 14.28 6.70
C ILE A 232 17.07 15.31 5.74
N GLU A 233 17.47 15.25 4.45
CA GLU A 233 17.02 16.20 3.42
C GLU A 233 15.51 16.13 3.19
N ILE A 234 14.92 14.92 3.05
CA ILE A 234 13.46 14.79 2.80
C ILE A 234 12.63 15.34 3.97
N VAL A 235 13.08 15.13 5.22
CA VAL A 235 12.40 15.68 6.39
C VAL A 235 12.52 17.21 6.43
N ALA A 236 13.72 17.75 6.16
CA ALA A 236 13.94 19.20 6.09
C ALA A 236 13.11 19.86 4.98
N ASN A 237 12.91 19.17 3.84
CA ASN A 237 12.08 19.68 2.75
C ASN A 237 10.61 19.78 3.15
N VAL A 238 10.07 18.83 3.91
CA VAL A 238 8.69 18.90 4.44
C VAL A 238 8.53 20.11 5.37
N GLU A 239 9.47 20.34 6.28
CA GLU A 239 9.43 21.49 7.17
C GLU A 239 9.52 22.81 6.39
N LYS A 240 10.44 22.88 5.41
CA LYS A 240 10.57 24.05 4.53
C LYS A 240 9.29 24.32 3.75
N ALA A 241 8.63 23.28 3.20
CA ALA A 241 7.37 23.44 2.48
C ALA A 241 6.23 23.94 3.39
N ALA A 242 6.12 23.41 4.60
CA ALA A 242 5.14 23.88 5.59
C ALA A 242 5.37 25.37 5.94
N ASN A 243 6.63 25.73 6.23
CA ASN A 243 7.00 27.11 6.57
C ASN A 243 6.71 28.11 5.42
N ALA A 244 6.87 27.67 4.16
CA ALA A 244 6.62 28.52 2.99
C ALA A 244 5.15 28.97 2.88
N VAL A 245 4.22 28.21 3.44
CA VAL A 245 2.77 28.53 3.47
C VAL A 245 2.33 29.06 4.84
N GLY A 246 3.29 29.41 5.73
CA GLY A 246 2.98 29.96 7.05
C GLY A 246 2.45 28.91 8.06
N ALA A 247 2.62 27.63 7.79
CA ALA A 247 2.25 26.51 8.64
C ALA A 247 3.50 25.89 9.30
N THR A 248 3.29 25.05 10.31
CA THR A 248 4.32 24.18 10.87
C THR A 248 3.77 22.75 10.94
N VAL A 249 4.61 21.76 10.71
CA VAL A 249 4.18 20.35 10.83
C VAL A 249 3.76 20.06 12.27
N ALA A 250 4.52 20.52 13.26
CA ALA A 250 4.21 20.39 14.68
C ALA A 250 2.89 21.06 15.11
N GLY A 251 2.37 22.01 14.34
CA GLY A 251 1.07 22.66 14.59
C GLY A 251 -0.13 21.79 14.17
N GLY A 252 0.08 20.80 13.29
CA GLY A 252 -0.97 19.91 12.78
C GLY A 252 -0.76 18.42 13.07
N ASN A 253 0.45 18.05 13.52
CA ASN A 253 0.82 16.67 13.82
C ASN A 253 1.59 16.60 15.15
N PRO A 254 1.15 15.89 16.21
CA PRO A 254 -0.02 15.00 16.25
C PRO A 254 -1.36 15.73 16.08
N THR A 255 -2.32 15.06 15.42
CA THR A 255 -3.67 15.60 15.30
C THR A 255 -4.39 15.62 16.66
N PRO A 256 -5.47 16.42 16.84
CA PRO A 256 -6.27 16.36 18.07
C PRO A 256 -6.70 14.94 18.45
N GLY A 257 -6.98 14.09 17.45
CA GLY A 257 -7.33 12.71 17.68
C GLY A 257 -6.15 11.86 18.17
N ASN A 258 -4.93 12.11 17.70
CA ASN A 258 -3.74 11.44 18.23
C ASN A 258 -3.47 11.85 19.68
N MET A 259 -3.63 13.15 20.01
CA MET A 259 -3.48 13.67 21.37
C MET A 259 -4.53 13.06 22.32
N ALA A 260 -5.79 12.96 21.88
CA ALA A 260 -6.84 12.26 22.66
C ALA A 260 -6.53 10.76 22.85
N GLY A 261 -5.73 10.16 21.96
CA GLY A 261 -5.18 8.80 22.07
C GLY A 261 -3.91 8.69 22.93
N GLY A 262 -3.46 9.78 23.56
CA GLY A 262 -2.33 9.81 24.50
C GLY A 262 -0.98 10.20 23.89
N LEU A 263 -0.93 10.68 22.65
CA LEU A 263 0.30 11.23 22.06
C LEU A 263 0.45 12.73 22.42
N SER A 264 1.69 13.17 22.66
CA SER A 264 1.99 14.53 23.15
C SER A 264 2.62 15.43 22.08
N THR A 265 3.73 15.01 21.48
CA THR A 265 4.51 15.80 20.52
C THR A 265 4.78 15.05 19.21
N ILE A 266 5.24 15.78 18.18
CA ILE A 266 5.63 15.17 16.91
C ILE A 266 6.82 14.23 17.10
N GLU A 267 7.79 14.57 17.95
CA GLU A 267 8.96 13.74 18.22
C GLU A 267 8.56 12.40 18.87
N GLU A 268 7.66 12.45 19.88
CA GLU A 268 7.13 11.22 20.50
C GLU A 268 6.43 10.34 19.48
N LYS A 269 5.55 10.93 18.65
CA LYS A 269 4.86 10.22 17.58
C LYS A 269 5.86 9.61 16.60
N SER A 270 6.85 10.38 16.14
CA SER A 270 7.87 9.94 15.19
C SER A 270 8.74 8.82 15.74
N LEU A 271 9.16 8.90 17.02
CA LEU A 271 9.88 7.80 17.68
C LEU A 271 9.09 6.49 17.65
N GLY A 272 7.79 6.55 17.83
CA GLY A 272 6.90 5.40 17.70
C GLY A 272 6.74 4.93 16.25
N CYS A 273 6.60 5.87 15.30
CA CYS A 273 6.34 5.57 13.89
C CYS A 273 7.49 4.85 13.20
N ILE A 274 8.75 5.28 13.43
CA ILE A 274 9.93 4.67 12.75
C ILE A 274 10.15 3.22 13.13
N LEU A 275 9.56 2.74 14.24
CA LEU A 275 9.70 1.33 14.69
C LEU A 275 9.07 0.33 13.72
N LYS A 276 8.07 0.75 12.92
CA LYS A 276 7.46 -0.13 11.90
C LYS A 276 8.45 -0.58 10.81
N GLY A 277 9.54 0.18 10.60
CA GLY A 277 10.63 -0.17 9.68
C GLY A 277 11.63 -1.19 10.26
N GLY A 278 11.41 -1.73 11.47
CA GLY A 278 12.34 -2.68 12.11
C GLY A 278 13.68 -2.07 12.46
N THR A 279 14.73 -2.90 12.49
CA THR A 279 16.07 -2.53 12.97
C THR A 279 17.16 -2.62 11.89
N ARG A 280 16.85 -3.17 10.72
CA ARG A 280 17.85 -3.38 9.65
C ARG A 280 18.30 -2.06 9.02
N PRO A 281 19.50 -2.01 8.42
CA PRO A 281 20.02 -0.80 7.78
C PRO A 281 19.11 -0.31 6.64
N VAL A 282 18.90 1.01 6.57
CA VAL A 282 18.17 1.65 5.46
C VAL A 282 19.04 1.66 4.23
N GLN A 283 18.60 0.99 3.16
CA GLN A 283 19.35 0.82 1.92
C GLN A 283 19.25 2.02 0.97
N GLY A 284 18.17 2.78 1.05
CA GLY A 284 17.97 3.96 0.23
C GLY A 284 16.67 4.69 0.53
N VAL A 285 16.56 5.87 -0.08
CA VAL A 285 15.37 6.72 -0.07
C VAL A 285 14.83 6.80 -1.50
N LEU A 286 13.55 6.55 -1.64
CA LEU A 286 12.82 6.59 -2.91
C LEU A 286 11.97 7.86 -2.96
N ASP A 287 11.87 8.46 -4.13
CA ASP A 287 10.88 9.49 -4.40
C ASP A 287 9.46 8.89 -4.41
N PHE A 288 8.42 9.75 -4.37
CA PHE A 288 7.03 9.36 -4.38
C PHE A 288 6.71 8.40 -5.53
N ALA A 289 6.17 7.22 -5.21
CA ALA A 289 5.80 6.14 -6.13
C ALA A 289 6.97 5.62 -7.03
N GLN A 290 8.21 5.89 -6.68
CA GLN A 290 9.36 5.35 -7.38
C GLN A 290 9.41 3.81 -7.23
N PRO A 291 9.76 3.05 -8.28
CA PRO A 291 9.86 1.60 -8.21
C PRO A 291 10.83 1.12 -7.13
N ILE A 292 10.37 0.15 -6.32
CA ILE A 292 11.17 -0.49 -5.27
C ILE A 292 11.95 -1.64 -5.91
N THR A 293 13.20 -1.41 -6.27
CA THR A 293 14.02 -2.38 -7.03
C THR A 293 15.01 -3.13 -6.17
N GLY A 294 15.41 -2.57 -5.02
CA GLY A 294 16.43 -3.13 -4.13
C GLY A 294 15.89 -4.16 -3.14
N LYS A 295 16.81 -4.79 -2.39
CA LYS A 295 16.53 -5.66 -1.25
C LYS A 295 16.74 -4.90 0.07
N GLY A 296 16.20 -5.42 1.16
CA GLY A 296 16.35 -4.83 2.49
C GLY A 296 15.33 -3.73 2.79
N LEU A 297 15.69 -2.80 3.68
CA LEU A 297 14.81 -1.73 4.14
C LEU A 297 14.94 -0.47 3.28
N TRP A 298 13.83 0.03 2.78
CA TRP A 298 13.73 1.24 1.97
C TRP A 298 12.78 2.24 2.60
N LEU A 299 13.05 3.52 2.41
CA LEU A 299 12.20 4.63 2.78
C LEU A 299 11.64 5.28 1.52
N MET A 300 10.33 5.49 1.42
CA MET A 300 9.71 6.25 0.34
C MET A 300 9.25 7.61 0.87
N ASP A 301 9.66 8.68 0.21
CA ASP A 301 9.21 10.02 0.53
C ASP A 301 7.73 10.19 0.15
N THR A 302 6.87 10.26 1.15
CA THR A 302 5.43 10.46 0.98
C THR A 302 4.88 11.43 2.02
N PRO A 303 3.77 12.12 1.72
CA PRO A 303 3.03 12.81 2.77
C PRO A 303 2.47 11.80 3.79
N GLY A 304 2.10 12.29 4.98
CA GLY A 304 1.43 11.49 6.02
C GLY A 304 -0.08 11.30 5.79
N HIS A 305 -0.55 11.35 4.55
CA HIS A 305 -1.95 11.08 4.20
C HIS A 305 -2.08 9.62 3.79
N ASP A 306 -2.74 8.82 4.63
CA ASP A 306 -2.80 7.36 4.55
C ASP A 306 -3.09 6.82 3.13
N ALA A 307 -4.16 7.26 2.48
CA ALA A 307 -4.57 6.76 1.17
C ALA A 307 -3.54 7.06 0.07
N VAL A 308 -2.91 8.23 0.13
CA VAL A 308 -1.87 8.67 -0.79
C VAL A 308 -0.59 7.85 -0.60
N SER A 309 -0.14 7.72 0.64
CA SER A 309 1.08 6.99 1.00
C SER A 309 0.97 5.50 0.68
N VAL A 310 -0.16 4.87 0.99
CA VAL A 310 -0.44 3.46 0.65
C VAL A 310 -0.46 3.25 -0.87
N SER A 311 -1.09 4.17 -1.63
CA SER A 311 -1.14 4.10 -3.10
C SER A 311 0.23 4.28 -3.74
N ALA A 312 1.06 5.18 -3.21
CA ALA A 312 2.42 5.39 -3.69
C ALA A 312 3.28 4.13 -3.56
N LYS A 313 3.23 3.45 -2.40
CA LYS A 313 3.97 2.19 -2.19
C LYS A 313 3.44 1.06 -3.06
N ALA A 314 2.11 0.98 -3.26
CA ALA A 314 1.49 0.03 -4.17
C ALA A 314 1.96 0.25 -5.63
N ALA A 315 1.96 1.49 -6.10
CA ALA A 315 2.50 1.88 -7.41
C ALA A 315 4.02 1.66 -7.50
N GLY A 316 4.75 1.80 -6.38
CA GLY A 316 6.16 1.44 -6.27
C GLY A 316 6.43 -0.06 -6.36
N GLY A 317 5.39 -0.91 -6.37
CA GLY A 317 5.49 -2.35 -6.59
C GLY A 317 5.45 -3.19 -5.31
N SER A 318 4.98 -2.66 -4.17
CA SER A 318 4.75 -3.48 -2.98
C SER A 318 3.62 -4.49 -3.22
N HIS A 319 3.76 -5.67 -2.60
CA HIS A 319 2.79 -6.76 -2.70
C HIS A 319 1.62 -6.58 -1.74
N LEU A 320 1.91 -6.12 -0.54
CA LEU A 320 0.95 -5.88 0.53
C LEU A 320 1.42 -4.71 1.40
N ASN A 321 0.48 -4.14 2.14
CA ASN A 321 0.77 -3.13 3.15
C ASN A 321 0.31 -3.63 4.54
N ILE A 322 1.18 -3.55 5.55
CA ILE A 322 0.79 -3.72 6.94
C ILE A 322 0.56 -2.33 7.54
N PHE A 323 -0.67 -2.08 7.93
CA PHE A 323 -1.15 -0.79 8.39
C PHE A 323 -1.47 -0.83 9.89
N THR A 324 -0.69 -0.13 10.70
CA THR A 324 -0.95 -0.02 12.13
C THR A 324 -1.91 1.11 12.44
N THR A 325 -2.79 0.92 13.41
CA THR A 325 -3.71 1.97 13.87
C THR A 325 -4.08 1.77 15.34
N GLY A 326 -4.23 2.85 16.07
CA GLY A 326 -4.74 2.82 17.46
C GLY A 326 -6.23 3.12 17.54
N ARG A 327 -6.72 4.01 16.66
CA ARG A 327 -8.10 4.50 16.66
C ARG A 327 -9.02 3.77 15.69
N GLY A 328 -8.46 2.95 14.82
CA GLY A 328 -9.15 2.24 13.77
C GLY A 328 -9.14 2.99 12.43
N SER A 329 -8.92 2.26 11.35
CA SER A 329 -9.00 2.74 9.98
C SER A 329 -9.49 1.60 9.09
N PRO A 330 -10.57 1.77 8.33
CA PRO A 330 -11.05 0.74 7.39
C PRO A 330 -10.27 0.73 6.07
N LEU A 331 -9.40 1.72 5.84
CA LEU A 331 -8.69 1.94 4.57
C LEU A 331 -8.11 0.66 3.98
N GLY A 332 -8.43 0.38 2.71
CA GLY A 332 -7.84 -0.65 1.88
C GLY A 332 -6.99 -0.08 0.74
N ASN A 333 -6.81 -0.85 -0.32
CA ASN A 333 -6.20 -0.36 -1.55
C ASN A 333 -6.64 -1.23 -2.74
N ALA A 334 -6.83 -0.60 -3.91
CA ALA A 334 -7.35 -1.25 -5.11
C ALA A 334 -6.40 -2.30 -5.73
N ILE A 335 -5.09 -2.22 -5.47
CA ILE A 335 -4.09 -3.05 -6.15
C ILE A 335 -3.21 -3.87 -5.21
N GLN A 336 -3.36 -3.71 -3.90
CA GLN A 336 -2.65 -4.54 -2.91
C GLN A 336 -3.48 -4.77 -1.65
N PRO A 337 -3.35 -5.93 -0.98
CA PRO A 337 -3.90 -6.15 0.35
C PRO A 337 -3.37 -5.14 1.37
N VAL A 338 -4.26 -4.68 2.27
CA VAL A 338 -3.89 -3.83 3.42
C VAL A 338 -4.30 -4.54 4.70
N MET A 339 -3.31 -5.14 5.38
CA MET A 339 -3.51 -5.83 6.66
C MET A 339 -3.53 -4.82 7.80
N LYS A 340 -4.51 -4.89 8.67
CA LYS A 340 -4.67 -3.99 9.82
C LYS A 340 -4.16 -4.60 11.12
N VAL A 341 -3.27 -3.86 11.80
CA VAL A 341 -2.71 -4.22 13.10
C VAL A 341 -3.09 -3.18 14.14
N CYS A 342 -3.65 -3.60 15.27
CA CYS A 342 -4.04 -2.70 16.36
C CYS A 342 -3.64 -3.28 17.71
N ALA A 343 -3.11 -2.43 18.62
CA ALA A 343 -2.81 -2.82 19.99
C ALA A 343 -3.81 -2.24 21.02
N ASN A 344 -4.74 -1.39 20.58
CA ASN A 344 -5.80 -0.87 21.43
C ASN A 344 -6.96 -1.89 21.50
N ALA A 345 -7.05 -2.62 22.61
CA ALA A 345 -8.06 -3.66 22.81
C ALA A 345 -9.50 -3.14 22.66
N ALA A 346 -9.79 -1.91 23.10
CA ALA A 346 -11.11 -1.33 22.99
C ALA A 346 -11.48 -1.02 21.53
N THR A 347 -10.52 -0.55 20.74
CA THR A 347 -10.68 -0.32 19.30
C THR A 347 -10.90 -1.65 18.56
N VAL A 348 -10.09 -2.66 18.84
CA VAL A 348 -10.25 -4.01 18.25
C VAL A 348 -11.64 -4.58 18.55
N ALA A 349 -12.13 -4.44 19.78
CA ALA A 349 -13.45 -4.93 20.14
C ALA A 349 -14.59 -4.19 19.42
N LYS A 350 -14.44 -2.88 19.14
CA LYS A 350 -15.46 -2.06 18.45
C LYS A 350 -15.51 -2.28 16.94
N MET A 351 -14.36 -2.60 16.32
CA MET A 351 -14.22 -2.70 14.86
C MET A 351 -13.57 -4.04 14.47
N SER A 352 -13.99 -5.13 15.12
CA SER A 352 -13.34 -6.45 15.00
C SER A 352 -13.26 -7.00 13.58
N ASP A 353 -14.18 -6.61 12.69
CA ASP A 353 -14.24 -6.99 11.29
C ASP A 353 -13.24 -6.22 10.39
N ASN A 354 -12.67 -5.13 10.90
CA ASN A 354 -11.69 -4.32 10.18
C ASN A 354 -10.23 -4.70 10.50
N PHE A 355 -9.99 -5.61 11.46
CA PHE A 355 -8.64 -5.95 11.88
C PHE A 355 -8.24 -7.37 11.51
N ASP A 356 -7.00 -7.52 11.05
CA ASP A 356 -6.38 -8.81 10.77
C ASP A 356 -5.61 -9.34 11.98
N PHE A 357 -5.04 -8.43 12.80
CA PHE A 357 -4.16 -8.80 13.89
C PHE A 357 -4.27 -7.85 15.08
N SER A 358 -4.31 -8.43 16.30
CA SER A 358 -4.29 -7.67 17.54
C SER A 358 -2.96 -7.82 18.28
N ALA A 359 -2.26 -6.71 18.49
CA ALA A 359 -1.05 -6.64 19.31
C ALA A 359 -1.34 -6.24 20.77
N ALA A 360 -2.62 -6.21 21.20
CA ALA A 360 -3.04 -5.87 22.55
C ALA A 360 -2.42 -6.76 23.65
N PRO A 361 -2.08 -8.05 23.44
CA PRO A 361 -1.42 -8.87 24.44
C PRO A 361 -0.06 -8.30 24.93
N ILE A 362 0.62 -7.48 24.14
CA ILE A 362 1.86 -6.80 24.58
C ILE A 362 1.56 -5.76 25.64
N ILE A 363 0.52 -4.95 25.44
CA ILE A 363 0.11 -3.90 26.37
C ILE A 363 -0.30 -4.48 27.74
N SER A 364 -0.90 -5.68 27.73
CA SER A 364 -1.30 -6.39 28.95
C SER A 364 -0.18 -7.28 29.54
N GLY A 365 1.02 -7.28 28.98
CA GLY A 365 2.15 -8.09 29.45
C GLY A 365 2.00 -9.60 29.25
N LEU A 366 1.09 -10.04 28.37
CA LEU A 366 0.80 -11.45 28.08
C LEU A 366 1.68 -12.02 26.96
N ALA A 367 2.31 -11.16 26.14
CA ALA A 367 3.15 -11.57 25.04
C ALA A 367 4.32 -10.60 24.83
N THR A 368 5.40 -11.08 24.20
CA THR A 368 6.51 -10.23 23.76
C THR A 368 6.29 -9.76 22.32
N LYS A 369 6.94 -8.66 21.94
CA LYS A 369 6.89 -8.16 20.55
C LYS A 369 7.52 -9.17 19.56
N GLU A 370 8.52 -9.93 20.00
CA GLU A 370 9.19 -10.94 19.20
C GLU A 370 8.24 -12.09 18.85
N ALA A 371 7.52 -12.63 19.83
CA ALA A 371 6.52 -13.69 19.62
C ALA A 371 5.39 -13.19 18.70
N MET A 372 4.82 -12.04 19.02
CA MET A 372 3.75 -11.44 18.22
C MET A 372 4.20 -11.07 16.80
N GLY A 373 5.45 -10.64 16.62
CA GLY A 373 6.02 -10.35 15.30
C GLY A 373 6.19 -11.59 14.43
N GLN A 374 6.56 -12.72 15.02
CA GLN A 374 6.58 -14.02 14.33
C GLN A 374 5.18 -14.47 13.92
N ASP A 375 4.18 -14.29 14.79
CA ASP A 375 2.78 -14.62 14.45
C ASP A 375 2.24 -13.70 13.36
N LEU A 376 2.54 -12.41 13.40
CA LEU A 376 2.20 -11.47 12.32
C LEU A 376 2.87 -11.87 11.00
N TYR A 377 4.14 -12.31 11.04
CA TYR A 377 4.84 -12.79 9.85
C TYR A 377 4.15 -14.03 9.26
N ARG A 378 3.75 -15.01 10.07
CA ARG A 378 3.00 -16.19 9.60
C ARG A 378 1.67 -15.78 8.94
N LEU A 379 0.93 -14.86 9.56
CA LEU A 379 -0.31 -14.33 8.99
C LEU A 379 -0.04 -13.60 7.67
N MET A 380 1.00 -12.78 7.60
CA MET A 380 1.41 -12.10 6.36
C MET A 380 1.66 -13.12 5.23
N ILE A 381 2.37 -14.22 5.50
CA ILE A 381 2.60 -15.25 4.49
C ILE A 381 1.30 -15.97 4.09
N ALA A 382 0.37 -16.18 5.01
CA ALA A 382 -0.95 -16.73 4.69
C ALA A 382 -1.74 -15.77 3.76
N VAL A 383 -1.68 -14.46 4.01
CA VAL A 383 -2.28 -13.44 3.13
C VAL A 383 -1.59 -13.42 1.77
N CYS A 384 -0.26 -13.51 1.73
CA CYS A 384 0.49 -13.62 0.48
C CYS A 384 0.12 -14.90 -0.30
N SER A 385 -0.28 -15.96 0.40
CA SER A 385 -0.66 -17.26 -0.19
C SER A 385 -2.15 -17.37 -0.54
N GLY A 386 -2.94 -16.30 -0.36
CA GLY A 386 -4.33 -16.23 -0.86
C GLY A 386 -5.40 -15.98 0.19
N GLN A 387 -5.07 -15.97 1.49
CA GLN A 387 -6.02 -15.50 2.49
C GLN A 387 -6.35 -14.03 2.21
N LEU A 388 -7.61 -13.64 2.31
CA LEU A 388 -8.02 -12.25 2.17
C LEU A 388 -7.68 -11.47 3.44
N ALA A 389 -7.16 -10.26 3.28
CA ALA A 389 -7.12 -9.29 4.37
C ALA A 389 -8.55 -8.77 4.66
N ALA A 390 -8.79 -8.31 5.87
CA ALA A 390 -10.10 -7.80 6.29
C ALA A 390 -10.61 -6.68 5.36
N ALA A 391 -9.76 -5.73 5.00
CA ALA A 391 -10.11 -4.65 4.08
C ALA A 391 -10.55 -5.17 2.69
N GLU A 392 -9.85 -6.19 2.15
CA GLU A 392 -10.23 -6.82 0.87
C GLU A 392 -11.58 -7.54 0.96
N ALA A 393 -11.81 -8.29 2.04
CA ALA A 393 -13.03 -9.05 2.24
C ALA A 393 -14.28 -8.16 2.35
N ILE A 394 -14.10 -6.95 2.88
CA ILE A 394 -15.16 -5.93 2.98
C ILE A 394 -15.30 -5.15 1.66
N GLY A 395 -14.26 -5.07 0.85
CA GLY A 395 -14.25 -4.35 -0.44
C GLY A 395 -13.77 -2.91 -0.35
N HIS A 396 -12.84 -2.62 0.56
CA HIS A 396 -12.14 -1.34 0.62
C HIS A 396 -11.06 -1.26 -0.45
N TYR A 397 -11.29 -0.41 -1.45
CA TYR A 397 -10.43 -0.22 -2.64
C TYR A 397 -10.00 1.22 -2.81
N GLU A 398 -9.67 1.91 -1.73
CA GLU A 398 -9.20 3.28 -1.77
C GLU A 398 -7.93 3.40 -2.63
N PHE A 399 -7.81 4.51 -3.33
CA PHE A 399 -6.64 4.87 -4.12
C PHE A 399 -6.60 6.40 -4.26
N ALA A 400 -5.46 7.01 -4.01
CA ALA A 400 -5.30 8.45 -4.12
C ALA A 400 -3.91 8.79 -4.67
N ILE A 401 -3.84 9.89 -5.43
CA ILE A 401 -2.61 10.43 -5.99
C ILE A 401 -2.31 11.76 -5.27
N HIS A 402 -1.04 12.02 -5.01
CA HIS A 402 -0.58 13.27 -4.42
C HIS A 402 -0.46 14.35 -5.50
N HIS A 403 -0.83 15.57 -5.15
CA HIS A 403 -0.63 16.76 -5.96
C HIS A 403 0.13 17.79 -5.14
N ILE A 404 1.11 18.46 -5.76
CA ILE A 404 1.98 19.46 -5.13
C ILE A 404 1.47 20.86 -5.44
N GLY A 405 0.85 21.03 -6.61
CA GLY A 405 0.43 22.33 -7.11
C GLY A 405 -0.91 22.81 -6.55
N ILE A 406 -1.23 24.06 -6.88
CA ILE A 406 -2.55 24.65 -6.61
C ILE A 406 -3.53 24.08 -7.63
N LEU A 407 -4.66 23.59 -7.16
CA LEU A 407 -5.75 23.17 -8.04
C LEU A 407 -6.36 24.43 -8.70
N ASP A 408 -6.41 24.47 -10.02
CA ASP A 408 -7.09 25.51 -10.79
C ASP A 408 -8.61 25.27 -10.83
#